data_e41b120a124564602ff6e0ffc217f534
#
_entry.id   e41b120a124564602ff6e0ffc217f534
#
_cell.length_a   1.000
_cell.length_b   1.000
_cell.length_c   1.000
_cell.angle_alpha   90.00
_cell.angle_beta   90.00
_cell.angle_gamma   90.00
#
_symmetry.space_group_name_H-M   'P 1'
#
loop_
_entity.id
_entity.type
_entity.pdbx_description
1 polymer ?
#
loop_
_entity_poly.entity_id
_entity_poly.type
_entity_poly.pdbx_seq_one_letter_code
_entity_poly.pdbx_strand_id
1 'polypeptide(L)'
;MIRIRRLATIATMALALTATGCGTTGVEEPETDGVAAPPSDECAEDTTTTTTDPVSLTDGVGRRVELDRPAERVAVLEWQQVEDALTLCVTPVAISDTEGYSTWVSAEELPEGVTDVGSREEPDLDTLYAQNPDLVIVEASDPDDEIIARLEQRDVPVVVTLGADPTDPIGNMRDVFSLIGEATGRTERAERVLGEFDDRLTRAREQVADVDLPTTDFLYFDGWLQGGNLTVRPYGQGALFTALGEELGMTSAWTDDINEAYGDGGVDPSYGLAQTDVEGLTAVGEANLFYANDEGVGGYVEELEKNPIWNSLPAVQEDRAHSFPPRIWGAGGPRSTEQAVDAFVDALTRG
;
A
#
# COMPACT_ATOMS: atom_id res chain seq x y z
N MET A 1 -37.17 43.29 -57.24
CA MET A 1 -37.00 43.28 -58.71
C MET A 1 -36.36 41.97 -59.06
N ILE A 2 -37.06 41.26 -59.98
CA ILE A 2 -36.56 40.33 -61.01
C ILE A 2 -35.96 39.00 -60.45
N ARG A 3 -36.72 37.93 -60.49
CA ARG A 3 -37.19 36.96 -61.52
C ARG A 3 -36.08 35.99 -61.94
N ILE A 4 -36.25 34.66 -61.60
CA ILE A 4 -36.70 33.53 -62.49
C ILE A 4 -35.52 32.89 -63.24
N ARG A 5 -35.25 31.58 -63.22
CA ARG A 5 -35.91 30.41 -63.81
C ARG A 5 -35.10 29.13 -63.53
N ARG A 6 -35.67 28.12 -62.98
CA ARG A 6 -36.00 26.80 -63.51
C ARG A 6 -35.12 26.26 -64.66
N LEU A 7 -34.61 25.05 -64.47
CA LEU A 7 -34.80 23.95 -65.44
C LEU A 7 -34.50 22.61 -64.79
N ALA A 8 -35.43 21.74 -64.96
CA ALA A 8 -35.42 20.33 -64.61
C ALA A 8 -34.79 19.53 -65.76
N THR A 9 -34.16 18.42 -65.46
CA THR A 9 -34.01 17.33 -66.43
C THR A 9 -34.10 15.97 -65.73
N ILE A 10 -34.86 15.12 -66.34
CA ILE A 10 -35.42 13.84 -66.00
C ILE A 10 -34.51 12.70 -66.46
N ALA A 11 -34.70 11.55 -65.81
CA ALA A 11 -34.48 10.15 -66.21
C ALA A 11 -33.02 9.65 -66.15
N THR A 12 -32.79 8.47 -65.65
CA THR A 12 -33.29 7.17 -66.09
C THR A 12 -33.08 6.09 -65.04
N MET A 13 -34.05 5.28 -64.93
CA MET A 13 -34.26 4.05 -64.18
C MET A 13 -33.33 2.93 -64.69
N ALA A 14 -32.56 2.30 -63.83
CA ALA A 14 -31.97 0.98 -64.12
C ALA A 14 -32.21 0.06 -62.93
N LEU A 15 -33.10 -0.87 -63.15
CA LEU A 15 -33.49 -2.00 -62.27
C LEU A 15 -32.40 -3.08 -62.38
N ALA A 16 -31.73 -3.40 -61.28
CA ALA A 16 -30.94 -4.62 -61.19
C ALA A 16 -31.37 -5.41 -59.94
N LEU A 17 -32.02 -6.52 -60.20
CA LEU A 17 -32.27 -7.59 -59.19
C LEU A 17 -30.95 -8.28 -58.87
N THR A 18 -30.62 -8.37 -57.60
CA THR A 18 -29.68 -9.38 -57.11
C THR A 18 -30.21 -9.98 -55.80
N ALA A 19 -30.41 -11.25 -55.88
CA ALA A 19 -30.33 -12.35 -54.94
C ALA A 19 -30.41 -12.06 -53.41
N THR A 20 -31.43 -12.62 -52.83
CA THR A 20 -31.60 -12.96 -51.43
C THR A 20 -30.38 -13.78 -50.95
N GLY A 21 -29.52 -13.18 -50.15
CA GLY A 21 -28.59 -13.83 -49.25
C GLY A 21 -29.27 -14.02 -47.90
N CYS A 22 -29.50 -15.25 -47.46
CA CYS A 22 -29.83 -15.57 -46.08
C CYS A 22 -28.70 -15.06 -45.16
N GLY A 23 -28.97 -13.98 -44.44
CA GLY A 23 -28.15 -13.60 -43.30
C GLY A 23 -28.43 -14.57 -42.19
N THR A 24 -27.45 -15.43 -41.89
CA THR A 24 -27.33 -16.07 -40.60
C THR A 24 -27.17 -14.94 -39.57
N THR A 25 -28.13 -14.77 -38.69
CA THR A 25 -27.97 -14.08 -37.44
C THR A 25 -26.84 -14.77 -36.73
N GLY A 26 -25.66 -14.12 -36.71
CA GLY A 26 -24.62 -14.48 -35.77
C GLY A 26 -25.25 -14.36 -34.39
N VAL A 27 -25.33 -15.48 -33.69
CA VAL A 27 -25.52 -15.49 -32.26
C VAL A 27 -24.26 -14.79 -31.77
N GLU A 28 -24.38 -13.61 -31.19
CA GLU A 28 -23.33 -13.06 -30.35
C GLU A 28 -23.08 -14.16 -29.31
N GLU A 29 -21.91 -14.80 -29.39
CA GLU A 29 -21.43 -15.59 -28.27
C GLU A 29 -21.54 -14.69 -27.05
N PRO A 30 -22.06 -15.16 -25.89
CA PRO A 30 -22.01 -14.38 -24.67
C PRO A 30 -20.54 -13.99 -24.49
N GLU A 31 -20.31 -12.70 -24.34
CA GLU A 31 -19.00 -12.20 -23.92
C GLU A 31 -18.63 -13.06 -22.71
N THR A 32 -17.58 -13.86 -22.87
CA THR A 32 -16.96 -14.54 -21.74
C THR A 32 -16.65 -13.41 -20.78
N ASP A 33 -17.24 -13.47 -19.58
CA ASP A 33 -16.91 -12.58 -18.47
C ASP A 33 -15.39 -12.39 -18.52
N GLY A 34 -14.99 -11.18 -18.93
CA GLY A 34 -13.58 -10.89 -19.17
C GLY A 34 -12.85 -11.15 -17.86
N VAL A 35 -11.99 -12.15 -17.87
CA VAL A 35 -11.01 -12.29 -16.78
C VAL A 35 -10.29 -10.96 -16.74
N ALA A 36 -10.45 -10.25 -15.64
CA ALA A 36 -9.74 -8.98 -15.43
C ALA A 36 -8.25 -9.21 -15.72
N ALA A 37 -7.61 -8.25 -16.38
CA ALA A 37 -6.18 -8.35 -16.60
C ALA A 37 -5.46 -8.53 -15.24
N PRO A 38 -4.40 -9.35 -15.18
CA PRO A 38 -3.65 -9.51 -13.94
C PRO A 38 -3.10 -8.15 -13.49
N PRO A 39 -3.01 -7.88 -12.17
CA PRO A 39 -2.62 -6.58 -11.66
C PRO A 39 -1.19 -6.17 -12.01
N SER A 40 -0.31 -7.13 -12.25
CA SER A 40 1.10 -6.88 -12.60
C SER A 40 1.65 -7.93 -13.56
N ASP A 41 2.83 -7.66 -14.16
CA ASP A 41 3.55 -8.64 -14.99
C ASP A 41 3.93 -9.87 -14.16
N GLU A 42 4.30 -9.70 -12.90
CA GLU A 42 4.61 -10.80 -11.98
C GLU A 42 3.38 -11.71 -11.78
N CYS A 43 2.19 -11.11 -11.68
CA CYS A 43 0.95 -11.86 -11.59
C CYS A 43 0.57 -12.55 -12.90
N ALA A 44 0.93 -11.98 -14.05
CA ALA A 44 0.74 -12.63 -15.36
C ALA A 44 1.59 -13.89 -15.51
N GLU A 45 2.76 -13.94 -14.86
CA GLU A 45 3.70 -15.07 -14.88
C GLU A 45 3.50 -16.03 -13.70
N ASP A 46 2.56 -15.73 -12.80
CA ASP A 46 2.32 -16.53 -11.60
C ASP A 46 1.85 -17.94 -11.94
N THR A 47 2.50 -18.94 -11.36
CA THR A 47 2.20 -20.36 -11.52
C THR A 47 1.76 -21.05 -10.24
N THR A 48 1.57 -20.28 -9.16
CA THR A 48 1.11 -20.84 -7.89
C THR A 48 -0.35 -21.29 -7.97
N THR A 49 -0.67 -22.29 -7.17
CA THR A 49 -2.00 -22.86 -7.14
C THR A 49 -2.95 -21.97 -6.33
N THR A 50 -4.14 -21.72 -6.87
CA THR A 50 -5.25 -21.14 -6.09
C THR A 50 -6.08 -22.27 -5.50
N THR A 51 -6.26 -22.29 -4.17
CA THR A 51 -7.15 -23.27 -3.53
C THR A 51 -8.62 -22.87 -3.76
N THR A 52 -9.49 -23.90 -3.76
CA THR A 52 -10.94 -23.73 -3.96
C THR A 52 -11.75 -24.34 -2.81
N ASP A 53 -11.08 -24.89 -1.81
CA ASP A 53 -11.70 -25.48 -0.63
C ASP A 53 -12.30 -24.39 0.26
N PRO A 54 -13.34 -24.70 1.05
CA PRO A 54 -13.86 -23.77 2.06
C PRO A 54 -12.75 -23.27 2.99
N VAL A 55 -12.81 -21.99 3.36
CA VAL A 55 -11.84 -21.34 4.24
C VAL A 55 -12.41 -21.19 5.64
N SER A 56 -11.61 -21.52 6.65
CA SER A 56 -11.95 -21.32 8.06
C SER A 56 -10.73 -20.73 8.75
N LEU A 57 -10.74 -19.44 8.98
CA LEU A 57 -9.61 -18.69 9.54
C LEU A 57 -9.98 -17.99 10.85
N THR A 58 -8.96 -17.57 11.58
CA THR A 58 -9.07 -16.63 12.70
C THR A 58 -8.45 -15.33 12.25
N ASP A 59 -9.22 -14.24 12.29
CA ASP A 59 -8.75 -12.92 11.85
C ASP A 59 -7.84 -12.23 12.88
N GLY A 60 -7.33 -11.04 12.52
CA GLY A 60 -6.35 -10.31 13.30
C GLY A 60 -6.80 -9.91 14.72
N VAL A 61 -8.10 -9.84 14.99
CA VAL A 61 -8.67 -9.55 16.31
C VAL A 61 -9.27 -10.79 16.99
N GLY A 62 -8.93 -11.99 16.49
CA GLY A 62 -9.30 -13.27 17.09
C GLY A 62 -10.71 -13.76 16.77
N ARG A 63 -11.40 -13.18 15.79
CA ARG A 63 -12.72 -13.62 15.35
C ARG A 63 -12.59 -14.78 14.36
N ARG A 64 -13.53 -15.75 14.44
CA ARG A 64 -13.61 -16.82 13.47
C ARG A 64 -14.40 -16.40 12.24
N VAL A 65 -13.81 -16.54 11.09
CA VAL A 65 -14.43 -16.24 9.78
C VAL A 65 -14.49 -17.53 8.97
N GLU A 66 -15.66 -17.81 8.41
CA GLU A 66 -15.93 -18.97 7.57
C GLU A 66 -16.36 -18.50 6.18
N LEU A 67 -15.70 -19.00 5.15
CA LEU A 67 -16.04 -18.75 3.75
C LEU A 67 -16.33 -20.09 3.08
N ASP A 68 -17.45 -20.20 2.37
CA ASP A 68 -17.81 -21.42 1.62
C ASP A 68 -16.79 -21.74 0.51
N ARG A 69 -16.06 -20.74 0.06
CA ARG A 69 -14.94 -20.79 -0.88
C ARG A 69 -14.03 -19.57 -0.66
N PRO A 70 -12.79 -19.59 -1.14
CA PRO A 70 -11.93 -18.40 -1.13
C PRO A 70 -12.60 -17.23 -1.84
N ALA A 71 -12.35 -16.02 -1.34
CA ALA A 71 -12.93 -14.80 -1.89
C ALA A 71 -12.31 -14.46 -3.26
N GLU A 72 -13.16 -14.08 -4.20
CA GLU A 72 -12.76 -13.66 -5.55
C GLU A 72 -13.03 -12.17 -5.79
N ARG A 73 -13.92 -11.57 -5.01
CA ARG A 73 -14.37 -10.18 -5.14
C ARG A 73 -14.19 -9.45 -3.83
N VAL A 74 -12.95 -9.07 -3.55
CA VAL A 74 -12.63 -8.42 -2.28
C VAL A 74 -12.84 -6.91 -2.35
N ALA A 75 -13.42 -6.32 -1.30
CA ALA A 75 -13.36 -4.89 -1.03
C ALA A 75 -12.36 -4.65 0.10
N VAL A 76 -11.47 -3.66 -0.04
CA VAL A 76 -10.34 -3.45 0.87
C VAL A 76 -10.31 -2.00 1.33
N LEU A 77 -10.26 -1.78 2.64
CA LEU A 77 -10.45 -0.45 3.24
C LEU A 77 -9.17 0.20 3.77
N GLU A 78 -8.00 -0.46 3.64
CA GLU A 78 -6.70 0.11 4.06
C GLU A 78 -5.60 -0.23 3.03
N TRP A 79 -4.60 0.65 2.89
CA TRP A 79 -3.63 0.59 1.80
C TRP A 79 -2.65 -0.56 1.88
N GLN A 80 -2.22 -1.00 3.08
CA GLN A 80 -1.41 -2.21 3.22
C GLN A 80 -2.13 -3.40 2.61
N GLN A 81 -3.40 -3.62 2.98
CA GLN A 81 -4.18 -4.76 2.51
C GLN A 81 -4.53 -4.66 1.02
N VAL A 82 -4.56 -3.43 0.45
CA VAL A 82 -4.65 -3.23 -1.01
C VAL A 82 -3.38 -3.73 -1.70
N GLU A 83 -2.21 -3.30 -1.21
CA GLU A 83 -0.90 -3.78 -1.70
C GLU A 83 -0.83 -5.31 -1.58
N ASP A 84 -1.21 -5.86 -0.43
CA ASP A 84 -1.20 -7.29 -0.15
C ASP A 84 -2.08 -8.07 -1.14
N ALA A 85 -3.30 -7.61 -1.39
CA ALA A 85 -4.22 -8.25 -2.34
C ALA A 85 -3.63 -8.22 -3.77
N LEU A 86 -3.08 -7.09 -4.20
CA LEU A 86 -2.44 -6.95 -5.52
C LEU A 86 -1.20 -7.85 -5.65
N THR A 87 -0.35 -7.88 -4.62
CA THR A 87 0.82 -8.79 -4.55
C THR A 87 0.40 -10.27 -4.61
N LEU A 88 -0.75 -10.61 -4.02
CA LEU A 88 -1.36 -11.94 -4.11
C LEU A 88 -2.08 -12.20 -5.43
N CYS A 89 -2.02 -11.27 -6.39
CA CYS A 89 -2.70 -11.34 -7.68
C CYS A 89 -4.22 -11.34 -7.58
N VAL A 90 -4.75 -10.65 -6.59
CA VAL A 90 -6.18 -10.41 -6.39
C VAL A 90 -6.44 -8.92 -6.60
N THR A 91 -7.14 -8.56 -7.67
CA THR A 91 -7.54 -7.15 -7.89
C THR A 91 -8.79 -6.85 -7.06
N PRO A 92 -8.73 -5.90 -6.11
CA PRO A 92 -9.91 -5.50 -5.36
C PRO A 92 -10.99 -4.91 -6.27
N VAL A 93 -12.27 -5.17 -5.97
CA VAL A 93 -13.39 -4.53 -6.68
C VAL A 93 -13.67 -3.11 -6.19
N ALA A 94 -13.25 -2.81 -4.97
CA ALA A 94 -13.39 -1.51 -4.33
C ALA A 94 -12.29 -1.31 -3.28
N ILE A 95 -11.80 -0.09 -3.15
CA ILE A 95 -10.87 0.31 -2.09
C ILE A 95 -11.22 1.69 -1.55
N SER A 96 -10.76 2.00 -0.35
CA SER A 96 -10.80 3.37 0.16
C SER A 96 -9.61 4.18 -0.38
N ASP A 97 -9.88 5.44 -0.74
CA ASP A 97 -8.89 6.47 -1.06
C ASP A 97 -7.88 6.04 -2.16
N THR A 98 -8.39 5.83 -3.36
CA THR A 98 -7.58 5.43 -4.54
C THR A 98 -6.52 6.47 -4.90
N GLU A 99 -6.80 7.76 -4.69
CA GLU A 99 -5.85 8.86 -4.95
C GLU A 99 -4.70 8.81 -3.94
N GLY A 100 -5.00 8.63 -2.65
CA GLY A 100 -4.01 8.50 -1.60
C GLY A 100 -3.14 7.26 -1.81
N TYR A 101 -3.74 6.09 -2.08
CA TYR A 101 -2.98 4.88 -2.41
C TYR A 101 -1.98 5.14 -3.55
N SER A 102 -2.46 5.68 -4.67
CA SER A 102 -1.62 5.94 -5.83
C SER A 102 -0.55 7.03 -5.58
N THR A 103 -0.75 7.89 -4.59
CA THR A 103 0.20 8.94 -4.21
C THR A 103 1.34 8.39 -3.34
N TRP A 104 1.04 7.46 -2.43
CA TRP A 104 1.95 7.06 -1.36
C TRP A 104 2.50 5.64 -1.47
N VAL A 105 1.87 4.78 -2.26
CA VAL A 105 2.30 3.38 -2.46
C VAL A 105 2.82 3.20 -3.88
N SER A 106 4.05 2.70 -4.00
CA SER A 106 4.67 2.38 -5.30
C SER A 106 4.96 0.90 -5.50
N ALA A 107 4.79 0.11 -4.46
CA ALA A 107 5.12 -1.31 -4.50
C ALA A 107 4.23 -2.10 -5.48
N GLU A 108 2.95 -1.77 -5.50
CA GLU A 108 1.98 -2.33 -6.45
C GLU A 108 1.12 -1.19 -7.04
N GLU A 109 1.06 -1.10 -8.35
CA GLU A 109 0.22 -0.12 -9.02
C GLU A 109 -1.26 -0.52 -8.97
N LEU A 110 -2.14 0.44 -8.65
CA LEU A 110 -3.57 0.19 -8.63
C LEU A 110 -4.10 0.04 -10.06
N PRO A 111 -4.72 -1.11 -10.42
CA PRO A 111 -5.31 -1.28 -11.75
C PRO A 111 -6.45 -0.31 -12.02
N GLU A 112 -6.66 0.04 -13.29
CA GLU A 112 -7.80 0.84 -13.71
C GLU A 112 -9.13 0.13 -13.41
N GLY A 113 -10.14 0.90 -13.03
CA GLY A 113 -11.51 0.40 -12.83
C GLY A 113 -11.82 -0.08 -11.41
N VAL A 114 -10.87 -0.04 -10.49
CA VAL A 114 -11.14 -0.25 -9.07
C VAL A 114 -11.98 0.92 -8.54
N THR A 115 -13.08 0.59 -7.84
CA THR A 115 -14.01 1.61 -7.36
C THR A 115 -13.47 2.27 -6.09
N ASP A 116 -13.45 3.61 -6.07
CA ASP A 116 -13.19 4.40 -4.86
C ASP A 116 -14.43 4.43 -3.97
N VAL A 117 -14.27 4.13 -2.68
CA VAL A 117 -15.36 4.18 -1.69
C VAL A 117 -15.18 5.30 -0.67
N GLY A 118 -14.36 6.30 -0.95
CA GLY A 118 -14.13 7.45 -0.09
C GLY A 118 -12.96 7.26 0.87
N SER A 119 -12.92 8.02 1.96
CA SER A 119 -11.79 7.99 2.89
C SER A 119 -11.69 6.68 3.66
N ARG A 120 -10.51 6.38 4.19
CA ARG A 120 -10.26 5.18 5.01
C ARG A 120 -11.02 5.22 6.34
N GLU A 121 -11.16 6.41 6.91
CA GLU A 121 -11.85 6.62 8.20
C GLU A 121 -13.39 6.54 8.05
N GLU A 122 -13.92 6.98 6.91
CA GLU A 122 -15.37 7.03 6.66
C GLU A 122 -15.70 6.54 5.25
N PRO A 123 -15.58 5.23 4.96
CA PRO A 123 -15.91 4.68 3.64
C PRO A 123 -17.42 4.72 3.36
N ASP A 124 -17.78 4.98 2.10
CA ASP A 124 -19.16 4.89 1.62
C ASP A 124 -19.57 3.44 1.42
N LEU A 125 -20.25 2.88 2.42
CA LEU A 125 -20.69 1.49 2.41
C LEU A 125 -21.73 1.18 1.34
N ASP A 126 -22.55 2.15 0.90
CA ASP A 126 -23.52 1.91 -0.17
C ASP A 126 -22.79 1.75 -1.51
N THR A 127 -21.79 2.56 -1.78
CA THR A 127 -20.91 2.43 -2.95
C THR A 127 -20.12 1.12 -2.90
N LEU A 128 -19.59 0.74 -1.71
CA LEU A 128 -18.85 -0.50 -1.51
C LEU A 128 -19.71 -1.72 -1.87
N TYR A 129 -20.90 -1.86 -1.26
CA TYR A 129 -21.76 -3.03 -1.48
C TYR A 129 -22.42 -3.06 -2.88
N ALA A 130 -22.51 -1.92 -3.56
CA ALA A 130 -22.93 -1.90 -4.96
C ALA A 130 -21.93 -2.64 -5.89
N GLN A 131 -20.69 -2.84 -5.45
CA GLN A 131 -19.69 -3.62 -6.18
C GLN A 131 -19.87 -5.14 -6.02
N ASN A 132 -20.83 -5.59 -5.21
CA ASN A 132 -21.11 -6.99 -4.90
C ASN A 132 -19.85 -7.76 -4.44
N PRO A 133 -19.14 -7.30 -3.39
CA PRO A 133 -18.02 -8.05 -2.84
C PRO A 133 -18.52 -9.35 -2.20
N ASP A 134 -17.66 -10.38 -2.21
CA ASP A 134 -17.86 -11.62 -1.45
C ASP A 134 -17.01 -11.66 -0.16
N LEU A 135 -16.15 -10.65 0.04
CA LEU A 135 -15.39 -10.41 1.26
C LEU A 135 -15.10 -8.91 1.41
N VAL A 136 -15.17 -8.40 2.63
CA VAL A 136 -14.63 -7.09 3.00
C VAL A 136 -13.42 -7.29 3.93
N ILE A 137 -12.32 -6.63 3.63
CA ILE A 137 -11.11 -6.60 4.45
C ILE A 137 -11.00 -5.20 5.06
N VAL A 138 -10.88 -5.14 6.37
CA VAL A 138 -10.84 -3.89 7.14
C VAL A 138 -9.79 -3.97 8.24
N GLU A 139 -9.15 -2.86 8.52
CA GLU A 139 -8.26 -2.73 9.67
C GLU A 139 -9.04 -2.32 10.92
N ALA A 140 -8.78 -2.99 12.02
CA ALA A 140 -9.23 -2.60 13.36
C ALA A 140 -8.32 -3.23 14.43
N SER A 141 -8.22 -2.59 15.58
CA SER A 141 -7.42 -3.08 16.71
C SER A 141 -8.23 -3.77 17.80
N ASP A 142 -9.55 -3.72 17.73
CA ASP A 142 -10.48 -4.26 18.71
C ASP A 142 -11.63 -5.00 18.01
N PRO A 143 -12.02 -6.22 18.47
CA PRO A 143 -13.15 -6.94 17.89
C PRO A 143 -14.50 -6.23 18.03
N ASP A 144 -14.60 -5.27 18.96
CA ASP A 144 -15.80 -4.47 19.21
C ASP A 144 -15.78 -3.11 18.46
N ASP A 145 -14.86 -2.90 17.51
CA ASP A 145 -14.81 -1.66 16.72
C ASP A 145 -16.10 -1.42 15.94
N GLU A 146 -16.57 -0.18 15.94
CA GLU A 146 -17.84 0.21 15.32
C GLU A 146 -17.89 -0.06 13.81
N ILE A 147 -16.74 0.00 13.11
CA ILE A 147 -16.69 -0.27 11.67
C ILE A 147 -17.06 -1.73 11.38
N ILE A 148 -16.61 -2.66 12.20
CA ILE A 148 -16.94 -4.08 12.07
C ILE A 148 -18.45 -4.29 12.16
N ALA A 149 -19.08 -3.73 13.21
CA ALA A 149 -20.52 -3.83 13.41
C ALA A 149 -21.33 -3.18 12.26
N ARG A 150 -20.81 -2.12 11.64
CA ARG A 150 -21.43 -1.47 10.48
C ARG A 150 -21.31 -2.33 9.23
N LEU A 151 -20.17 -2.96 8.99
CA LEU A 151 -19.94 -3.85 7.86
C LEU A 151 -20.78 -5.14 7.98
N GLU A 152 -20.89 -5.71 9.15
CA GLU A 152 -21.67 -6.93 9.40
C GLU A 152 -23.20 -6.75 9.30
N GLN A 153 -23.70 -5.53 9.11
CA GLN A 153 -25.14 -5.31 8.79
C GLN A 153 -25.54 -5.87 7.41
N ARG A 154 -24.58 -6.23 6.59
CA ARG A 154 -24.77 -6.88 5.29
C ARG A 154 -24.34 -8.34 5.38
N ASP A 155 -24.95 -9.19 4.60
CA ASP A 155 -24.63 -10.63 4.54
C ASP A 155 -23.35 -10.89 3.70
N VAL A 156 -22.25 -10.16 4.01
CA VAL A 156 -20.93 -10.31 3.39
C VAL A 156 -19.93 -10.56 4.51
N PRO A 157 -19.11 -11.61 4.40
CA PRO A 157 -18.05 -11.86 5.38
C PRO A 157 -17.09 -10.67 5.53
N VAL A 158 -16.60 -10.48 6.76
CA VAL A 158 -15.63 -9.43 7.10
C VAL A 158 -14.41 -10.08 7.74
N VAL A 159 -13.24 -9.86 7.16
CA VAL A 159 -11.94 -10.20 7.75
C VAL A 159 -11.31 -8.92 8.30
N VAL A 160 -10.94 -8.96 9.55
CA VAL A 160 -10.25 -7.85 10.23
C VAL A 160 -8.76 -8.14 10.30
N THR A 161 -7.95 -7.16 9.96
CA THR A 161 -6.49 -7.20 10.09
C THR A 161 -6.04 -6.23 11.18
N LEU A 162 -4.88 -6.50 11.79
CA LEU A 162 -4.21 -5.53 12.64
C LEU A 162 -3.32 -4.63 11.79
N GLY A 163 -3.44 -3.31 11.96
CA GLY A 163 -2.57 -2.36 11.24
C GLY A 163 -1.12 -2.44 11.69
N ALA A 164 -0.88 -2.68 12.98
CA ALA A 164 0.46 -2.84 13.52
C ALA A 164 0.46 -3.66 14.83
N ASP A 165 1.60 -4.30 15.09
CA ASP A 165 1.97 -4.84 16.40
C ASP A 165 3.34 -4.28 16.80
N PRO A 166 3.42 -3.36 17.77
CA PRO A 166 4.69 -2.74 18.16
C PRO A 166 5.65 -3.71 18.84
N THR A 167 5.21 -4.93 19.20
CA THR A 167 6.08 -5.97 19.78
C THR A 167 6.73 -6.85 18.72
N ASP A 168 6.11 -6.98 17.55
CA ASP A 168 6.62 -7.73 16.40
C ASP A 168 6.11 -7.14 15.07
N PRO A 169 6.58 -5.95 14.65
CA PRO A 169 6.06 -5.27 13.47
C PRO A 169 6.23 -6.07 12.17
N ILE A 170 7.36 -6.77 12.03
CA ILE A 170 7.65 -7.60 10.85
C ILE A 170 6.77 -8.87 10.86
N GLY A 171 6.57 -9.47 12.03
CA GLY A 171 5.65 -10.60 12.21
C GLY A 171 4.23 -10.22 11.86
N ASN A 172 3.74 -9.07 12.35
CA ASN A 172 2.40 -8.57 12.00
C ASN A 172 2.22 -8.37 10.49
N MET A 173 3.18 -7.74 9.80
CA MET A 173 3.14 -7.59 8.34
C MET A 173 2.99 -8.95 7.63
N ARG A 174 3.74 -9.98 8.08
CA ARG A 174 3.67 -11.35 7.55
C ARG A 174 2.33 -12.01 7.82
N ASP A 175 1.80 -11.84 9.04
CA ASP A 175 0.53 -12.42 9.47
C ASP A 175 -0.64 -11.82 8.69
N VAL A 176 -0.66 -10.50 8.48
CA VAL A 176 -1.67 -9.82 7.66
C VAL A 176 -1.63 -10.33 6.22
N PHE A 177 -0.44 -10.39 5.61
CA PHE A 177 -0.27 -10.90 4.26
C PHE A 177 -0.71 -12.36 4.11
N SER A 178 -0.33 -13.21 5.06
CA SER A 178 -0.72 -14.63 5.07
C SER A 178 -2.23 -14.82 5.24
N LEU A 179 -2.85 -14.02 6.11
CA LEU A 179 -4.29 -14.03 6.37
C LEU A 179 -5.09 -13.70 5.09
N ILE A 180 -4.66 -12.68 4.35
CA ILE A 180 -5.27 -12.31 3.07
C ILE A 180 -5.05 -13.42 2.03
N GLY A 181 -3.86 -14.04 2.01
CA GLY A 181 -3.56 -15.19 1.18
C GLY A 181 -4.47 -16.38 1.46
N GLU A 182 -4.76 -16.67 2.73
CA GLU A 182 -5.70 -17.73 3.14
C GLU A 182 -7.13 -17.38 2.71
N ALA A 183 -7.60 -16.16 2.99
CA ALA A 183 -8.94 -15.72 2.66
C ALA A 183 -9.23 -15.74 1.15
N THR A 184 -8.23 -15.52 0.33
CA THR A 184 -8.33 -15.45 -1.14
C THR A 184 -7.85 -16.73 -1.85
N GLY A 185 -7.46 -17.77 -1.09
CA GLY A 185 -6.96 -19.03 -1.65
C GLY A 185 -5.59 -18.93 -2.29
N ARG A 186 -4.80 -17.90 -1.95
CA ARG A 186 -3.48 -17.60 -2.51
C ARG A 186 -2.33 -17.96 -1.57
N THR A 187 -2.53 -18.93 -0.69
CA THR A 187 -1.55 -19.34 0.35
C THR A 187 -0.19 -19.72 -0.25
N GLU A 188 -0.15 -20.49 -1.36
CA GLU A 188 1.12 -20.86 -2.00
C GLU A 188 1.89 -19.64 -2.53
N ARG A 189 1.18 -18.63 -3.05
CA ARG A 189 1.80 -17.37 -3.44
C ARG A 189 2.28 -16.58 -2.24
N ALA A 190 1.49 -16.51 -1.16
CA ALA A 190 1.90 -15.84 0.06
C ALA A 190 3.19 -16.43 0.64
N GLU A 191 3.28 -17.75 0.74
CA GLU A 191 4.49 -18.45 1.18
C GLU A 191 5.70 -18.13 0.29
N ARG A 192 5.52 -18.09 -1.03
CA ARG A 192 6.58 -17.74 -1.96
C ARG A 192 7.08 -16.31 -1.78
N VAL A 193 6.17 -15.32 -1.73
CA VAL A 193 6.52 -13.90 -1.56
C VAL A 193 7.24 -13.66 -0.23
N LEU A 194 6.74 -14.27 0.84
CA LEU A 194 7.41 -14.17 2.15
C LEU A 194 8.78 -14.84 2.16
N GLY A 195 8.96 -15.94 1.42
CA GLY A 195 10.26 -16.57 1.23
C GLY A 195 11.25 -15.67 0.45
N GLU A 196 10.77 -14.96 -0.59
CA GLU A 196 11.56 -13.98 -1.33
C GLU A 196 11.99 -12.81 -0.44
N PHE A 197 11.08 -12.32 0.40
CA PHE A 197 11.37 -11.30 1.41
C PHE A 197 12.46 -11.77 2.41
N ASP A 198 12.37 -13.00 2.93
CA ASP A 198 13.36 -13.56 3.85
C ASP A 198 14.75 -13.66 3.22
N ASP A 199 14.81 -14.11 1.98
CA ASP A 199 16.05 -14.18 1.21
C ASP A 199 16.64 -12.78 0.98
N ARG A 200 15.79 -11.78 0.72
CA ARG A 200 16.21 -10.40 0.52
C ARG A 200 16.76 -9.80 1.80
N LEU A 201 16.05 -9.95 2.91
CA LEU A 201 16.49 -9.46 4.22
C LEU A 201 17.81 -10.10 4.65
N THR A 202 17.99 -11.42 4.39
CA THR A 202 19.24 -12.12 4.65
C THR A 202 20.40 -11.53 3.85
N ARG A 203 20.22 -11.32 2.55
CA ARG A 203 21.24 -10.68 1.69
C ARG A 203 21.55 -9.24 2.13
N ALA A 204 20.53 -8.48 2.52
CA ALA A 204 20.68 -7.11 3.00
C ALA A 204 21.54 -7.04 4.28
N ARG A 205 21.27 -7.93 5.23
CA ARG A 205 22.12 -8.06 6.45
C ARG A 205 23.59 -8.33 6.13
N GLU A 206 23.86 -9.27 5.22
CA GLU A 206 25.22 -9.58 4.80
C GLU A 206 25.90 -8.36 4.15
N GLN A 207 25.19 -7.62 3.29
CA GLN A 207 25.72 -6.42 2.64
C GLN A 207 26.05 -5.31 3.64
N VAL A 208 25.15 -5.04 4.59
CA VAL A 208 25.36 -3.99 5.60
C VAL A 208 26.46 -4.40 6.59
N ALA A 209 26.57 -5.68 6.94
CA ALA A 209 27.63 -6.17 7.83
C ALA A 209 29.06 -5.96 7.28
N ASP A 210 29.22 -5.85 5.97
CA ASP A 210 30.50 -5.60 5.30
C ASP A 210 30.85 -4.09 5.22
N VAL A 211 29.94 -3.19 5.65
CA VAL A 211 30.15 -1.73 5.63
C VAL A 211 30.74 -1.25 6.94
N ASP A 212 31.83 -0.47 6.89
CA ASP A 212 32.42 0.19 8.07
C ASP A 212 31.65 1.48 8.37
N LEU A 213 30.56 1.36 9.13
CA LEU A 213 29.70 2.49 9.49
C LEU A 213 30.34 3.32 10.62
N PRO A 214 30.36 4.67 10.52
CA PRO A 214 30.81 5.56 11.60
C PRO A 214 30.01 5.36 12.90
N THR A 215 28.75 5.07 12.78
CA THR A 215 27.81 4.70 13.86
C THR A 215 26.77 3.74 13.36
N THR A 216 26.29 2.86 14.23
CA THR A 216 25.13 1.99 13.97
C THR A 216 23.81 2.64 14.40
N ASP A 217 23.87 3.74 15.14
CA ASP A 217 22.68 4.45 15.57
C ASP A 217 21.98 5.06 14.36
N PHE A 218 20.65 4.95 14.30
CA PHE A 218 19.86 5.48 13.21
C PHE A 218 18.49 5.97 13.66
N LEU A 219 17.93 6.87 12.86
CA LEU A 219 16.53 7.26 12.92
C LEU A 219 15.96 7.30 11.51
N TYR A 220 14.81 6.64 11.31
CA TYR A 220 13.95 6.91 10.17
C TYR A 220 12.81 7.84 10.60
N PHE A 221 12.42 8.78 9.72
CA PHE A 221 11.29 9.67 9.95
C PHE A 221 10.63 10.07 8.63
N ASP A 222 9.40 10.54 8.72
CA ASP A 222 8.73 11.31 7.70
C ASP A 222 8.26 12.67 8.28
N GLY A 223 7.49 13.43 7.52
CA GLY A 223 7.01 14.72 7.99
C GLY A 223 5.97 15.33 7.05
N TRP A 224 5.40 16.43 7.52
CA TRP A 224 4.42 17.21 6.75
C TRP A 224 4.43 18.67 7.18
N LEU A 225 3.78 19.51 6.38
CA LEU A 225 3.55 20.90 6.74
C LEU A 225 2.15 21.08 7.32
N GLN A 226 2.07 21.61 8.52
CA GLN A 226 0.81 21.97 9.18
C GLN A 226 0.76 23.48 9.45
N GLY A 227 -0.09 24.18 8.73
CA GLY A 227 -0.21 25.64 8.88
C GLY A 227 1.08 26.43 8.58
N GLY A 228 1.98 25.85 7.78
CA GLY A 228 3.29 26.40 7.46
C GLY A 228 4.39 26.01 8.46
N ASN A 229 4.08 25.22 9.48
CA ASN A 229 5.08 24.65 10.40
C ASN A 229 5.44 23.25 9.93
N LEU A 230 6.75 22.95 9.97
CA LEU A 230 7.28 21.63 9.69
C LEU A 230 7.09 20.72 10.91
N THR A 231 6.35 19.66 10.73
CA THR A 231 6.20 18.57 11.70
C THR A 231 6.98 17.37 11.22
N VAL A 232 7.72 16.75 12.13
CA VAL A 232 8.51 15.53 11.91
C VAL A 232 7.86 14.39 12.68
N ARG A 233 7.80 13.22 12.07
CA ARG A 233 7.26 12.00 12.67
C ARG A 233 8.37 10.95 12.74
N PRO A 234 9.11 10.90 13.87
CA PRO A 234 10.08 9.84 14.12
C PRO A 234 9.41 8.47 14.20
N TYR A 235 10.05 7.47 13.60
CA TYR A 235 9.70 6.07 13.75
C TYR A 235 10.46 5.54 14.97
N GLY A 236 9.77 5.42 16.08
CA GLY A 236 10.31 4.97 17.35
C GLY A 236 10.30 3.45 17.49
N GLN A 237 10.44 2.98 18.75
CA GLN A 237 10.35 1.57 19.06
C GLN A 237 8.99 0.99 18.66
N GLY A 238 8.99 -0.16 17.99
CA GLY A 238 7.77 -0.81 17.51
C GLY A 238 7.30 -0.36 16.13
N ALA A 239 7.94 0.62 15.49
CA ALA A 239 7.65 0.96 14.11
C ALA A 239 8.30 -0.03 13.13
N LEU A 240 7.61 -0.35 12.03
CA LEU A 240 8.06 -1.34 11.06
C LEU A 240 9.46 -1.02 10.50
N PHE A 241 9.70 0.23 10.07
CA PHE A 241 11.00 0.60 9.50
C PHE A 241 12.12 0.67 10.54
N THR A 242 11.77 0.91 11.81
CA THR A 242 12.73 0.76 12.92
C THR A 242 13.14 -0.70 13.08
N ALA A 243 12.17 -1.62 13.11
CA ALA A 243 12.45 -3.05 13.20
C ALA A 243 13.29 -3.55 12.00
N LEU A 244 13.05 -3.04 10.78
CA LEU A 244 13.88 -3.37 9.61
C LEU A 244 15.32 -2.89 9.77
N GLY A 245 15.53 -1.66 10.24
CA GLY A 245 16.87 -1.15 10.50
C GLY A 245 17.62 -1.96 11.57
N GLU A 246 16.92 -2.39 12.62
CA GLU A 246 17.47 -3.26 13.65
C GLU A 246 17.83 -4.64 13.11
N GLU A 247 17.00 -5.21 12.23
CA GLU A 247 17.30 -6.44 11.50
C GLU A 247 18.55 -6.34 10.61
N LEU A 248 18.86 -5.14 10.11
CA LEU A 248 20.08 -4.88 9.35
C LEU A 248 21.32 -4.63 10.24
N GLY A 249 21.17 -4.71 11.56
CA GLY A 249 22.27 -4.54 12.53
C GLY A 249 22.46 -3.09 13.01
N MET A 250 21.53 -2.20 12.73
CA MET A 250 21.52 -0.84 13.27
C MET A 250 20.81 -0.79 14.62
N THR A 251 20.92 0.35 15.32
CA THR A 251 20.32 0.59 16.63
C THR A 251 19.41 1.82 16.56
N SER A 252 18.16 1.70 16.97
CA SER A 252 17.24 2.84 17.01
C SER A 252 17.76 3.94 17.95
N ALA A 253 17.91 5.15 17.42
CA ALA A 253 18.33 6.33 18.18
C ALA A 253 17.16 7.06 18.85
N TRP A 254 15.90 6.83 18.41
CA TRP A 254 14.73 7.42 19.06
C TRP A 254 14.29 6.58 20.24
N THR A 255 14.93 6.83 21.40
CA THR A 255 14.67 6.09 22.64
C THR A 255 13.43 6.61 23.36
N ASP A 256 12.94 5.84 24.36
CA ASP A 256 11.83 6.26 25.21
C ASP A 256 12.14 7.56 25.97
N ASP A 257 13.37 7.74 26.44
CA ASP A 257 13.81 8.97 27.10
C ASP A 257 13.76 10.19 26.15
N ILE A 258 14.15 10.02 24.90
CA ILE A 258 14.05 11.07 23.88
C ILE A 258 12.57 11.33 23.54
N ASN A 259 11.79 10.28 23.42
CA ASN A 259 10.37 10.40 23.16
C ASN A 259 9.64 11.12 24.31
N GLU A 260 9.99 10.87 25.58
CA GLU A 260 9.42 11.60 26.73
C GLU A 260 9.81 13.09 26.72
N ALA A 261 11.01 13.40 26.27
CA ALA A 261 11.54 14.77 26.29
C ALA A 261 11.09 15.64 25.09
N TYR A 262 10.95 15.02 23.91
CA TYR A 262 10.76 15.72 22.63
C TYR A 262 9.54 15.24 21.84
N GLY A 263 8.98 14.07 22.16
CA GLY A 263 7.79 13.54 21.51
C GLY A 263 6.53 14.28 21.97
N ASP A 264 5.90 15.03 21.07
CA ASP A 264 4.64 15.74 21.37
C ASP A 264 3.47 14.73 21.37
N GLY A 265 2.96 14.45 22.58
CA GLY A 265 1.89 13.47 22.77
C GLY A 265 2.33 12.01 22.91
N GLY A 266 3.64 11.74 22.88
CA GLY A 266 4.20 10.38 23.00
C GLY A 266 4.23 9.62 21.68
N VAL A 267 4.61 8.34 21.75
CA VAL A 267 4.56 7.40 20.62
C VAL A 267 3.12 6.91 20.47
N ASP A 268 2.61 6.85 19.25
CA ASP A 268 1.39 6.11 18.95
C ASP A 268 1.61 4.65 19.37
N PRO A 269 0.84 4.11 20.33
CA PRO A 269 1.10 2.79 20.87
C PRO A 269 0.86 1.67 19.86
N SER A 270 0.14 1.94 18.76
CA SER A 270 -0.13 0.95 17.73
C SER A 270 1.01 0.83 16.73
N TYR A 271 1.54 1.98 16.24
CA TYR A 271 2.49 2.02 15.13
C TYR A 271 3.92 2.38 15.55
N GLY A 272 4.16 2.68 16.81
CA GLY A 272 5.47 3.13 17.28
C GLY A 272 5.90 4.50 16.73
N LEU A 273 4.95 5.36 16.31
CA LEU A 273 5.20 6.66 15.67
C LEU A 273 5.13 7.79 16.69
N ALA A 274 6.16 8.62 16.74
CA ALA A 274 6.18 9.83 17.54
C ALA A 274 5.86 11.07 16.69
N GLN A 275 5.69 12.21 17.32
CA GLN A 275 5.58 13.50 16.65
C GLN A 275 6.46 14.52 17.35
N THR A 276 7.22 15.30 16.58
CA THR A 276 8.09 16.35 17.08
C THR A 276 8.24 17.47 16.05
N ASP A 277 8.96 18.51 16.40
CA ASP A 277 9.51 19.47 15.45
C ASP A 277 10.97 19.13 15.07
N VAL A 278 11.59 19.96 14.24
CA VAL A 278 12.99 19.74 13.80
C VAL A 278 13.99 19.81 14.99
N GLU A 279 13.64 20.48 16.08
CA GLU A 279 14.50 20.57 17.28
C GLU A 279 14.67 19.19 17.92
N GLY A 280 13.63 18.34 17.89
CA GLY A 280 13.70 16.98 18.40
C GLY A 280 14.76 16.12 17.71
N LEU A 281 15.05 16.36 16.43
CA LEU A 281 16.10 15.64 15.70
C LEU A 281 17.50 15.91 16.28
N THR A 282 17.71 16.98 17.07
CA THR A 282 19.00 17.24 17.74
C THR A 282 19.31 16.22 18.84
N ALA A 283 18.29 15.55 19.36
CA ALA A 283 18.44 14.61 20.47
C ALA A 283 19.09 13.28 20.05
N VAL A 284 19.02 12.91 18.75
CA VAL A 284 19.58 11.63 18.26
C VAL A 284 21.10 11.70 18.00
N GLY A 285 21.73 12.85 18.22
CA GLY A 285 23.20 13.00 18.22
C GLY A 285 23.85 12.65 16.88
N GLU A 286 24.74 11.66 16.90
CA GLU A 286 25.54 11.22 15.74
C GLU A 286 24.84 10.15 14.89
N ALA A 287 23.55 9.87 15.10
CA ALA A 287 22.82 8.84 14.37
C ALA A 287 22.80 9.12 12.86
N ASN A 288 22.74 8.07 12.06
CA ASN A 288 22.37 8.16 10.65
C ASN A 288 20.90 8.55 10.54
N LEU A 289 20.57 9.47 9.64
CA LEU A 289 19.20 9.90 9.43
C LEU A 289 18.69 9.37 8.08
N PHE A 290 17.54 8.71 8.11
CA PHE A 290 16.83 8.29 6.93
C PHE A 290 15.46 8.97 6.92
N TYR A 291 15.02 9.45 5.76
CA TYR A 291 13.75 10.16 5.72
C TYR A 291 12.97 9.88 4.43
N ALA A 292 11.65 9.89 4.55
CA ALA A 292 10.76 9.72 3.42
C ALA A 292 10.92 10.88 2.42
N ASN A 293 10.82 10.57 1.13
CA ASN A 293 10.74 11.58 0.08
C ASN A 293 9.29 11.76 -0.35
N ASP A 294 8.82 12.99 -0.35
CA ASP A 294 7.45 13.35 -0.72
C ASP A 294 7.31 13.79 -2.19
N GLU A 295 8.41 13.76 -2.99
CA GLU A 295 8.45 14.29 -4.38
C GLU A 295 7.80 15.66 -4.53
N GLY A 296 7.80 16.48 -3.47
CA GLY A 296 7.12 17.78 -3.42
C GLY A 296 5.62 17.69 -3.09
N VAL A 297 5.09 16.50 -2.84
CA VAL A 297 3.74 16.33 -2.28
C VAL A 297 3.80 16.69 -0.79
N GLY A 298 3.17 17.80 -0.41
CA GLY A 298 3.26 18.31 0.95
C GLY A 298 4.46 19.22 1.22
N GLY A 299 5.56 19.11 0.47
CA GLY A 299 6.70 20.04 0.47
C GLY A 299 7.53 20.07 1.75
N TYR A 300 7.45 19.03 2.61
CA TYR A 300 8.17 19.05 3.88
C TYR A 300 9.69 18.90 3.68
N VAL A 301 10.13 18.13 2.71
CA VAL A 301 11.57 17.94 2.43
C VAL A 301 12.21 19.26 2.02
N GLU A 302 11.55 20.05 1.15
CA GLU A 302 12.04 21.37 0.75
C GLU A 302 12.18 22.34 1.94
N GLU A 303 11.22 22.32 2.88
CA GLU A 303 11.27 23.13 4.09
C GLU A 303 12.30 22.58 5.11
N LEU A 304 12.45 21.27 5.23
CA LEU A 304 13.48 20.62 6.04
C LEU A 304 14.88 21.06 5.60
N GLU A 305 15.19 20.98 4.30
CA GLU A 305 16.49 21.36 3.74
C GLU A 305 16.83 22.86 3.91
N LYS A 306 15.84 23.73 4.02
CA LYS A 306 16.00 25.16 4.31
C LYS A 306 16.19 25.45 5.80
N ASN A 307 15.88 24.50 6.67
CA ASN A 307 15.86 24.72 8.10
C ASN A 307 17.30 24.79 8.67
N PRO A 308 17.66 25.86 9.41
CA PRO A 308 19.00 26.01 9.98
C PRO A 308 19.37 24.94 11.01
N ILE A 309 18.39 24.40 11.76
CA ILE A 309 18.62 23.34 12.74
C ILE A 309 19.00 22.07 12.00
N TRP A 310 18.20 21.67 10.98
CA TRP A 310 18.52 20.56 10.10
C TRP A 310 19.93 20.65 9.55
N ASN A 311 20.28 21.79 8.96
CA ASN A 311 21.59 22.04 8.37
C ASN A 311 22.75 22.04 9.40
N SER A 312 22.45 22.10 10.70
CA SER A 312 23.46 22.02 11.79
C SER A 312 23.63 20.62 12.38
N LEU A 313 22.77 19.66 12.02
CA LEU A 313 22.86 18.29 12.53
C LEU A 313 24.16 17.60 12.07
N PRO A 314 24.84 16.83 12.93
CA PRO A 314 26.04 16.09 12.57
C PRO A 314 25.83 15.19 11.34
N ALA A 315 24.72 14.46 11.28
CA ALA A 315 24.37 13.61 10.14
C ALA A 315 24.33 14.37 8.81
N VAL A 316 23.77 15.59 8.80
CA VAL A 316 23.70 16.42 7.59
C VAL A 316 25.06 16.98 7.21
N GLN A 317 25.85 17.39 8.20
CA GLN A 317 27.20 17.93 7.97
C GLN A 317 28.20 16.89 7.46
N GLU A 318 27.95 15.62 7.74
CA GLU A 318 28.82 14.49 7.43
C GLU A 318 28.25 13.55 6.36
N ASP A 319 27.27 14.03 5.57
CA ASP A 319 26.61 13.28 4.49
C ASP A 319 25.98 11.94 4.95
N ARG A 320 25.48 11.89 6.20
CA ARG A 320 24.81 10.71 6.80
C ARG A 320 23.29 10.89 6.93
N ALA A 321 22.73 11.86 6.21
CA ALA A 321 21.28 12.07 6.08
C ALA A 321 20.82 11.66 4.68
N HIS A 322 20.01 10.62 4.61
CA HIS A 322 19.66 9.93 3.36
C HIS A 322 18.16 9.99 3.10
N SER A 323 17.78 10.56 1.97
CA SER A 323 16.42 10.51 1.47
C SER A 323 16.11 9.14 0.89
N PHE A 324 15.02 8.51 1.29
CA PHE A 324 14.52 7.32 0.63
C PHE A 324 13.94 7.64 -0.75
N PRO A 325 13.85 6.65 -1.65
CA PRO A 325 13.01 6.79 -2.84
C PRO A 325 11.59 7.17 -2.46
N PRO A 326 10.87 7.93 -3.31
CA PRO A 326 9.51 8.34 -3.01
C PRO A 326 8.53 7.16 -2.99
N ARG A 327 7.41 7.36 -2.30
CA ARG A 327 6.26 6.46 -2.33
C ARG A 327 6.53 5.07 -1.75
N ILE A 328 7.50 4.92 -0.84
CA ILE A 328 7.67 3.71 -0.02
C ILE A 328 6.75 3.84 1.19
N TRP A 329 5.72 3.01 1.26
CA TRP A 329 4.74 3.10 2.32
C TRP A 329 5.24 2.52 3.65
N GLY A 330 5.28 3.34 4.69
CA GLY A 330 5.87 2.99 6.01
C GLY A 330 5.09 1.97 6.84
N ALA A 331 3.87 1.65 6.43
CA ALA A 331 3.04 0.60 7.01
C ALA A 331 2.54 -0.33 5.88
N GLY A 332 3.42 -0.71 4.96
CA GLY A 332 3.08 -1.52 3.80
C GLY A 332 3.24 -3.02 4.02
N GLY A 333 2.87 -3.77 3.00
CA GLY A 333 3.06 -5.21 2.90
C GLY A 333 4.50 -5.62 2.56
N PRO A 334 4.71 -6.89 2.17
CA PRO A 334 6.04 -7.41 1.87
C PRO A 334 6.80 -6.60 0.81
N ARG A 335 6.13 -6.11 -0.24
CA ARG A 335 6.79 -5.40 -1.34
C ARG A 335 7.25 -3.99 -0.96
N SER A 336 6.41 -3.20 -0.24
CA SER A 336 6.85 -1.92 0.33
C SER A 336 7.99 -2.12 1.35
N THR A 337 7.93 -3.20 2.13
CA THR A 337 8.96 -3.57 3.09
C THR A 337 10.27 -3.93 2.41
N GLU A 338 10.25 -4.66 1.29
CA GLU A 338 11.43 -4.92 0.45
C GLU A 338 12.04 -3.64 -0.12
N GLN A 339 11.19 -2.70 -0.60
CA GLN A 339 11.66 -1.39 -1.06
C GLN A 339 12.39 -0.62 0.04
N ALA A 340 11.88 -0.68 1.29
CA ALA A 340 12.53 -0.04 2.43
C ALA A 340 13.87 -0.70 2.78
N VAL A 341 13.95 -2.04 2.75
CA VAL A 341 15.20 -2.78 2.95
C VAL A 341 16.25 -2.36 1.91
N ASP A 342 15.86 -2.28 0.63
CA ASP A 342 16.74 -1.83 -0.44
C ASP A 342 17.20 -0.39 -0.25
N ALA A 343 16.30 0.49 0.16
CA ALA A 343 16.62 1.89 0.40
C ALA A 343 17.65 2.06 1.53
N PHE A 344 17.51 1.28 2.62
CA PHE A 344 18.54 1.25 3.69
C PHE A 344 19.89 0.77 3.17
N VAL A 345 19.92 -0.38 2.47
CA VAL A 345 21.17 -0.93 1.90
C VAL A 345 21.82 0.06 0.95
N ASP A 346 21.05 0.64 0.04
CA ASP A 346 21.54 1.61 -0.94
C ASP A 346 22.13 2.86 -0.25
N ALA A 347 21.47 3.36 0.78
CA ALA A 347 21.95 4.52 1.52
C ALA A 347 23.25 4.23 2.29
N LEU A 348 23.36 3.05 2.90
CA LEU A 348 24.52 2.66 3.70
C LEU A 348 25.73 2.22 2.86
N THR A 349 25.52 1.71 1.64
CA THR A 349 26.60 1.16 0.79
C THR A 349 27.14 2.14 -0.24
N ARG A 350 26.48 3.28 -0.50
CA ARG A 350 26.92 4.30 -1.47
C ARG A 350 27.84 5.38 -0.88
N GLY A 351 28.20 5.28 0.41
CA GLY A 351 29.04 6.22 1.15
C GLY A 351 30.52 6.23 0.76
#